data_c7c9590096bbf40dc0615ea658d0d262
#
_entry.id   c7c9590096bbf40dc0615ea658d0d262
#
_cell.length_a   1.000
_cell.length_b   1.000
_cell.length_c   1.000
_cell.angle_alpha   90.00
_cell.angle_beta   90.00
_cell.angle_gamma   90.00
#
_symmetry.space_group_name_H-M   'P 1'
#
loop_
_entity.id
_entity.type
_entity.pdbx_description
1 polymer ?
#
loop_
_entity_poly.entity_id
_entity_poly.type
_entity_poly.pdbx_seq_one_letter_code
_entity_poly.pdbx_strand_id
1 'polypeptide(L)'
;MSIIVTGSIATDHLMVYSGRFTEQILPEALDSISVSFLVDDLAIHRGGAGANIAFNLGCLGLAPVLVGAVGADFAEYGQWLSAHGVDVSAVHVSQTKHTARFLCTTDSDQNQIASFYPGAMSEARDIELKPIVDRLGGADLVLIGPNDPAGMLRHTRECRDLGYPFAADPSQQLASLEGDQIAELVEGAAYLFTNTYERGLLERKTGWSDEDVLERVGVSVMTRGAKGVTVQRPGEPVVSVTPPQELAKADPTGVGDAFRAGFLAGVEWGVSDERAAQLGCMLATLVIESVGTQEHKLEPGTFMERFSEAYGPDSAAEVADHVRG
;
A
#
# COMPACT_ATOMS: atom_id res chain seq x y z
N MET A 1 -10.31 6.64 17.12
CA MET A 1 -8.84 6.66 16.94
C MET A 1 -8.49 7.20 15.56
N SER A 2 -7.30 7.78 15.39
CA SER A 2 -6.90 8.41 14.12
C SER A 2 -5.71 7.68 13.49
N ILE A 3 -5.98 6.91 12.43
CA ILE A 3 -4.91 6.35 11.58
C ILE A 3 -4.53 7.40 10.54
N ILE A 4 -3.25 7.75 10.50
CA ILE A 4 -2.68 8.58 9.45
C ILE A 4 -1.95 7.67 8.46
N VAL A 5 -2.26 7.79 7.18
CA VAL A 5 -1.60 7.04 6.11
C VAL A 5 -0.77 8.00 5.29
N THR A 6 0.56 7.94 5.43
CA THR A 6 1.46 8.66 4.54
C THR A 6 1.94 7.72 3.44
N GLY A 7 1.83 8.14 2.19
CA GLY A 7 2.19 7.28 1.07
C GLY A 7 1.93 7.92 -0.28
N SER A 8 2.25 7.19 -1.35
CA SER A 8 2.03 7.63 -2.72
C SER A 8 0.54 7.70 -3.05
N ILE A 9 0.20 8.70 -3.87
CA ILE A 9 -1.09 8.88 -4.52
C ILE A 9 -0.78 8.99 -6.02
N ALA A 10 -1.33 8.10 -6.84
CA ALA A 10 -0.98 8.01 -8.26
C ALA A 10 -2.17 7.58 -9.10
N THR A 11 -2.03 7.68 -10.42
CA THR A 11 -2.94 7.04 -11.37
C THR A 11 -2.15 6.10 -12.29
N ASP A 12 -2.75 4.95 -12.63
CA ASP A 12 -2.16 3.97 -13.52
C ASP A 12 -2.82 4.08 -14.89
N HIS A 13 -2.02 4.41 -15.90
CA HIS A 13 -2.43 4.56 -17.29
C HIS A 13 -1.98 3.33 -18.07
N LEU A 14 -2.89 2.40 -18.28
CA LEU A 14 -2.63 1.13 -18.93
C LEU A 14 -3.11 1.19 -20.38
N MET A 15 -2.19 1.02 -21.31
CA MET A 15 -2.41 1.10 -22.75
C MET A 15 -2.22 -0.26 -23.38
N VAL A 16 -3.06 -0.57 -24.36
CA VAL A 16 -2.95 -1.81 -25.15
C VAL A 16 -2.53 -1.48 -26.58
N TYR A 17 -1.47 -2.13 -27.02
CA TYR A 17 -0.97 -2.08 -28.40
C TYR A 17 -1.21 -3.44 -29.06
N SER A 18 -2.02 -3.47 -30.12
CA SER A 18 -2.38 -4.70 -30.84
C SER A 18 -1.26 -5.31 -31.67
N GLY A 19 -0.19 -4.55 -31.94
CA GLY A 19 1.02 -5.04 -32.61
C GLY A 19 2.03 -5.61 -31.62
N ARG A 20 3.25 -5.86 -32.12
CA ARG A 20 4.39 -6.35 -31.33
C ARG A 20 5.47 -5.28 -31.28
N PHE A 21 6.05 -5.03 -30.11
CA PHE A 21 7.18 -4.10 -29.99
C PHE A 21 8.38 -4.54 -30.85
N THR A 22 8.62 -5.85 -30.94
CA THR A 22 9.70 -6.42 -31.73
C THR A 22 9.61 -6.13 -33.25
N GLU A 23 8.41 -5.81 -33.74
CA GLU A 23 8.20 -5.43 -35.15
C GLU A 23 8.49 -3.95 -35.40
N GLN A 24 8.52 -3.13 -34.36
CA GLN A 24 8.74 -1.68 -34.44
C GLN A 24 10.15 -1.26 -33.99
N ILE A 25 10.82 -2.10 -33.22
CA ILE A 25 12.17 -1.82 -32.70
C ILE A 25 13.17 -2.55 -33.62
N LEU A 26 13.97 -1.76 -34.33
CA LEU A 26 15.03 -2.29 -35.21
C LEU A 26 16.31 -2.51 -34.41
N PRO A 27 16.79 -3.77 -34.24
CA PRO A 27 17.98 -4.06 -33.44
C PRO A 27 19.24 -3.30 -33.90
N GLU A 28 19.35 -3.02 -35.22
CA GLU A 28 20.46 -2.29 -35.80
C GLU A 28 20.39 -0.78 -35.61
N ALA A 29 19.24 -0.23 -35.07
CA ALA A 29 19.02 1.19 -34.86
C ALA A 29 18.86 1.54 -33.37
N LEU A 30 19.33 0.68 -32.46
CA LEU A 30 19.19 0.89 -31.02
C LEU A 30 19.90 2.15 -30.50
N ASP A 31 20.97 2.60 -31.22
CA ASP A 31 21.68 3.84 -30.83
C ASP A 31 20.88 5.13 -31.11
N SER A 32 19.75 5.04 -31.85
CA SER A 32 18.92 6.18 -32.24
C SER A 32 17.44 5.80 -32.33
N ILE A 33 16.90 5.24 -31.24
CA ILE A 33 15.50 4.80 -31.18
C ILE A 33 14.57 6.01 -31.21
N SER A 34 13.64 6.00 -32.17
CA SER A 34 12.47 6.88 -32.21
C SER A 34 11.26 6.03 -32.63
N VAL A 35 10.49 5.59 -31.65
CA VAL A 35 9.33 4.70 -31.86
C VAL A 35 8.07 5.36 -31.33
N SER A 36 6.98 5.26 -32.11
CA SER A 36 5.64 5.67 -31.71
C SER A 36 4.67 4.51 -31.89
N PHE A 37 3.88 4.24 -30.86
CA PHE A 37 2.85 3.21 -30.92
C PHE A 37 1.47 3.89 -30.99
N LEU A 38 0.64 3.45 -31.93
CA LEU A 38 -0.77 3.76 -31.91
C LEU A 38 -1.44 2.73 -31.01
N VAL A 39 -1.91 3.16 -29.85
CA VAL A 39 -2.57 2.29 -28.88
C VAL A 39 -4.06 2.22 -29.17
N ASP A 40 -4.66 1.05 -28.95
CA ASP A 40 -6.07 0.78 -29.24
C ASP A 40 -6.97 1.09 -28.06
N ASP A 41 -6.43 0.99 -26.83
CA ASP A 41 -7.18 1.21 -25.60
C ASP A 41 -6.31 1.92 -24.56
N LEU A 42 -6.97 2.67 -23.69
CA LEU A 42 -6.39 3.35 -22.54
C LEU A 42 -7.34 3.22 -21.34
N ALA A 43 -6.95 2.42 -20.37
CA ALA A 43 -7.59 2.37 -19.07
C ALA A 43 -6.84 3.25 -18.06
N ILE A 44 -7.58 4.04 -17.29
CA ILE A 44 -6.99 4.87 -16.21
C ILE A 44 -7.59 4.36 -14.90
N HIS A 45 -6.72 3.81 -14.06
CA HIS A 45 -7.08 3.34 -12.73
C HIS A 45 -6.54 4.29 -11.65
N ARG A 46 -7.27 4.39 -10.55
CA ARG A 46 -6.79 5.02 -9.33
C ARG A 46 -5.75 4.12 -8.69
N GLY A 47 -4.71 4.70 -8.10
CA GLY A 47 -3.60 3.93 -7.55
C GLY A 47 -2.76 4.75 -6.57
N GLY A 48 -1.58 4.23 -6.26
CA GLY A 48 -0.70 4.73 -5.22
C GLY A 48 -0.95 4.02 -3.89
N ALA A 49 0.09 3.44 -3.31
CA ALA A 49 -0.03 2.57 -2.13
C ALA A 49 -0.70 3.28 -0.95
N GLY A 50 -0.36 4.54 -0.66
CA GLY A 50 -1.00 5.29 0.41
C GLY A 50 -2.50 5.50 0.17
N ALA A 51 -2.88 5.87 -1.06
CA ALA A 51 -4.28 6.05 -1.42
C ALA A 51 -5.06 4.72 -1.41
N ASN A 52 -4.45 3.63 -1.87
CA ASN A 52 -5.07 2.29 -1.85
C ASN A 52 -5.33 1.81 -0.43
N ILE A 53 -4.36 1.98 0.48
CA ILE A 53 -4.51 1.60 1.89
C ILE A 53 -5.59 2.45 2.55
N ALA A 54 -5.57 3.78 2.35
CA ALA A 54 -6.58 4.67 2.91
C ALA A 54 -7.99 4.35 2.38
N PHE A 55 -8.14 4.11 1.07
CA PHE A 55 -9.41 3.69 0.46
C PHE A 55 -9.96 2.42 1.12
N ASN A 56 -9.12 1.39 1.27
CA ASN A 56 -9.52 0.13 1.86
C ASN A 56 -9.91 0.25 3.34
N LEU A 57 -9.20 1.10 4.11
CA LEU A 57 -9.58 1.43 5.49
C LEU A 57 -10.94 2.13 5.53
N GLY A 58 -11.19 3.06 4.60
CA GLY A 58 -12.49 3.72 4.47
C GLY A 58 -13.61 2.76 4.12
N CYS A 59 -13.39 1.79 3.22
CA CYS A 59 -14.37 0.74 2.90
C CYS A 59 -14.71 -0.15 4.12
N LEU A 60 -13.79 -0.28 5.07
CA LEU A 60 -14.01 -0.96 6.35
C LEU A 60 -14.70 -0.08 7.41
N GLY A 61 -15.14 1.14 7.04
CA GLY A 61 -15.85 2.06 7.92
C GLY A 61 -14.96 2.90 8.84
N LEU A 62 -13.65 2.91 8.59
CA LEU A 62 -12.70 3.79 9.27
C LEU A 62 -12.59 5.14 8.53
N ALA A 63 -12.00 6.14 9.20
CA ALA A 63 -11.80 7.47 8.65
C ALA A 63 -10.31 7.84 8.64
N PRO A 64 -9.49 7.19 7.80
CA PRO A 64 -8.06 7.45 7.77
C PRO A 64 -7.78 8.84 7.20
N VAL A 65 -6.73 9.50 7.72
CA VAL A 65 -6.22 10.75 7.17
C VAL A 65 -5.10 10.45 6.19
N LEU A 66 -5.32 10.76 4.91
CA LEU A 66 -4.32 10.55 3.86
C LEU A 66 -3.35 11.73 3.79
N VAL A 67 -2.06 11.43 3.83
CA VAL A 67 -0.96 12.40 3.70
C VAL A 67 -0.10 12.03 2.50
N GLY A 68 0.01 12.95 1.56
CA GLY A 68 0.79 12.77 0.34
C GLY A 68 0.73 14.03 -0.50
N ALA A 69 1.38 14.02 -1.65
CA ALA A 69 1.41 15.17 -2.55
C ALA A 69 0.91 14.80 -3.94
N VAL A 70 0.06 15.67 -4.50
CA VAL A 70 -0.64 15.50 -5.77
C VAL A 70 -0.59 16.78 -6.60
N GLY A 71 -0.99 16.71 -7.86
CA GLY A 71 -1.18 17.89 -8.70
C GLY A 71 -2.62 18.41 -8.68
N ALA A 72 -2.87 19.49 -9.42
CA ALA A 72 -4.21 20.08 -9.59
C ALA A 72 -5.22 19.10 -10.27
N ASP A 73 -4.72 18.04 -10.90
CA ASP A 73 -5.49 16.99 -11.54
C ASP A 73 -6.06 15.94 -10.54
N PHE A 74 -5.88 16.14 -9.24
CA PHE A 74 -6.37 15.24 -8.19
C PHE A 74 -7.85 15.41 -7.83
N ALA A 75 -8.52 16.47 -8.24
CA ALA A 75 -9.83 16.86 -7.72
C ALA A 75 -10.88 15.73 -7.79
N GLU A 76 -10.99 15.01 -8.90
CA GLU A 76 -11.94 13.90 -9.07
C GLU A 76 -11.53 12.70 -8.19
N TYR A 77 -10.25 12.39 -8.15
CA TYR A 77 -9.75 11.31 -7.31
C TYR A 77 -9.93 11.61 -5.81
N GLY A 78 -9.71 12.85 -5.39
CA GLY A 78 -9.96 13.30 -4.02
C GLY A 78 -11.43 13.17 -3.62
N GLN A 79 -12.37 13.51 -4.53
CA GLN A 79 -13.80 13.29 -4.31
C GLN A 79 -14.13 11.79 -4.15
N TRP A 80 -13.54 10.94 -4.97
CA TRP A 80 -13.70 9.49 -4.85
C TRP A 80 -13.24 8.97 -3.49
N LEU A 81 -12.04 9.34 -3.04
CA LEU A 81 -11.51 8.94 -1.74
C LEU A 81 -12.40 9.45 -0.59
N SER A 82 -12.83 10.71 -0.66
CA SER A 82 -13.71 11.31 0.35
C SER A 82 -15.07 10.61 0.41
N ALA A 83 -15.63 10.21 -0.73
CA ALA A 83 -16.88 9.45 -0.79
C ALA A 83 -16.77 8.05 -0.14
N HIS A 84 -15.53 7.54 0.00
CA HIS A 84 -15.23 6.28 0.67
C HIS A 84 -14.61 6.47 2.07
N GLY A 85 -14.90 7.60 2.73
CA GLY A 85 -14.54 7.82 4.12
C GLY A 85 -13.11 8.31 4.40
N VAL A 86 -12.31 8.59 3.36
CA VAL A 86 -10.93 9.08 3.54
C VAL A 86 -10.90 10.59 3.75
N ASP A 87 -10.26 11.06 4.81
CA ASP A 87 -9.94 12.49 4.99
C ASP A 87 -8.73 12.87 4.12
N VAL A 88 -8.99 13.60 3.04
CA VAL A 88 -7.98 14.11 2.11
C VAL A 88 -7.52 15.54 2.44
N SER A 89 -7.95 16.12 3.56
CA SER A 89 -7.64 17.52 3.93
C SER A 89 -6.16 17.77 4.23
N ALA A 90 -5.37 16.71 4.43
CA ALA A 90 -3.93 16.75 4.63
C ALA A 90 -3.12 16.45 3.35
N VAL A 91 -3.79 16.28 2.21
CA VAL A 91 -3.11 16.08 0.92
C VAL A 91 -2.60 17.42 0.40
N HIS A 92 -1.30 17.50 0.14
CA HIS A 92 -0.67 18.67 -0.47
C HIS A 92 -0.94 18.73 -1.98
N VAL A 93 -1.44 19.87 -2.47
CA VAL A 93 -1.69 20.07 -3.90
C VAL A 93 -0.60 20.96 -4.49
N SER A 94 0.26 20.40 -5.33
CA SER A 94 1.32 21.10 -6.05
C SER A 94 0.74 22.15 -7.01
N GLN A 95 1.39 23.31 -7.06
CA GLN A 95 1.04 24.38 -7.99
C GLN A 95 1.69 24.22 -9.38
N THR A 96 2.65 23.30 -9.51
CA THR A 96 3.51 23.22 -10.70
C THR A 96 3.63 21.82 -11.30
N LYS A 97 3.28 20.77 -10.54
CA LYS A 97 3.43 19.38 -10.96
C LYS A 97 2.09 18.68 -11.05
N HIS A 98 2.01 17.65 -11.87
CA HIS A 98 0.87 16.74 -11.92
C HIS A 98 1.00 15.65 -10.84
N THR A 99 -0.11 15.01 -10.54
CA THR A 99 -0.15 13.78 -9.73
C THR A 99 0.76 12.71 -10.34
N ALA A 100 1.36 11.86 -9.52
CA ALA A 100 2.21 10.76 -9.98
C ALA A 100 1.44 9.83 -10.91
N ARG A 101 2.14 9.27 -11.92
CA ARG A 101 1.55 8.38 -12.93
C ARG A 101 2.43 7.20 -13.23
N PHE A 102 1.85 6.03 -13.23
CA PHE A 102 2.42 4.86 -13.87
C PHE A 102 1.84 4.76 -15.28
N LEU A 103 2.69 4.71 -16.29
CA LEU A 103 2.33 4.61 -17.69
C LEU A 103 2.87 3.29 -18.20
N CYS A 104 2.02 2.42 -18.68
CA CYS A 104 2.41 1.10 -19.18
C CYS A 104 1.71 0.80 -20.49
N THR A 105 2.47 0.46 -21.51
CA THR A 105 1.95 -0.07 -22.78
C THR A 105 2.27 -1.54 -22.85
N THR A 106 1.25 -2.37 -23.09
CA THR A 106 1.36 -3.83 -23.21
C THR A 106 1.08 -4.21 -24.67
N ASP A 107 1.98 -4.99 -25.29
CA ASP A 107 1.81 -5.48 -26.65
C ASP A 107 1.04 -6.82 -26.72
N SER A 108 0.80 -7.32 -27.95
CA SER A 108 0.08 -8.57 -28.17
C SER A 108 0.78 -9.82 -27.61
N ASP A 109 2.09 -9.76 -27.39
CA ASP A 109 2.88 -10.84 -26.79
C ASP A 109 3.04 -10.68 -25.28
N GLN A 110 2.29 -9.74 -24.64
CA GLN A 110 2.36 -9.41 -23.23
C GLN A 110 3.68 -8.78 -22.76
N ASN A 111 4.49 -8.27 -23.70
CA ASN A 111 5.64 -7.45 -23.33
C ASN A 111 5.18 -6.06 -22.89
N GLN A 112 5.91 -5.44 -21.98
CA GLN A 112 5.57 -4.16 -21.41
C GLN A 112 6.68 -3.13 -21.57
N ILE A 113 6.29 -1.91 -21.97
CA ILE A 113 7.13 -0.72 -21.89
C ILE A 113 6.46 0.20 -20.87
N ALA A 114 7.14 0.39 -19.76
CA ALA A 114 6.58 1.16 -18.64
C ALA A 114 7.49 2.31 -18.21
N SER A 115 6.87 3.36 -17.68
CA SER A 115 7.54 4.50 -17.06
C SER A 115 6.75 4.99 -15.84
N PHE A 116 7.46 5.45 -14.84
CA PHE A 116 6.86 6.07 -13.67
C PHE A 116 7.25 7.55 -13.61
N TYR A 117 6.24 8.40 -13.64
CA TYR A 117 6.39 9.85 -13.43
C TYR A 117 6.06 10.16 -11.96
N PRO A 118 7.03 10.51 -11.11
CA PRO A 118 6.79 10.79 -9.71
C PRO A 118 6.03 12.10 -9.46
N GLY A 119 6.15 13.06 -10.36
CA GLY A 119 5.41 14.33 -10.30
C GLY A 119 5.46 15.01 -8.94
N ALA A 120 4.28 15.39 -8.44
CA ALA A 120 4.12 16.04 -7.14
C ALA A 120 4.50 15.14 -5.96
N MET A 121 4.57 13.80 -6.11
CA MET A 121 5.00 12.89 -5.04
C MET A 121 6.34 13.33 -4.42
N SER A 122 7.24 13.94 -5.21
CA SER A 122 8.51 14.47 -4.73
C SER A 122 8.36 15.63 -3.73
N GLU A 123 7.19 16.24 -3.59
CA GLU A 123 6.91 17.32 -2.63
C GLU A 123 6.43 16.77 -1.28
N ALA A 124 6.21 15.45 -1.17
CA ALA A 124 5.88 14.81 0.12
C ALA A 124 6.95 15.04 1.19
N ARG A 125 8.22 15.26 0.77
CA ARG A 125 9.33 15.62 1.66
C ARG A 125 9.16 16.95 2.39
N ASP A 126 8.29 17.81 1.91
CA ASP A 126 8.05 19.14 2.47
C ASP A 126 6.84 19.14 3.42
N ILE A 127 6.09 18.04 3.51
CA ILE A 127 4.93 17.90 4.40
C ILE A 127 5.41 17.59 5.82
N GLU A 128 4.88 18.34 6.80
CA GLU A 128 5.10 18.11 8.23
C GLU A 128 3.92 17.35 8.83
N LEU A 129 4.19 16.29 9.63
CA LEU A 129 3.14 15.53 10.31
C LEU A 129 2.61 16.28 11.54
N LYS A 130 3.47 17.01 12.25
CA LYS A 130 3.09 17.67 13.51
C LYS A 130 1.85 18.55 13.41
N PRO A 131 1.70 19.48 12.44
CA PRO A 131 0.48 20.29 12.31
C PRO A 131 -0.77 19.46 12.03
N ILE A 132 -0.62 18.32 11.34
CA ILE A 132 -1.71 17.40 11.03
C ILE A 132 -2.16 16.71 12.31
N VAL A 133 -1.22 16.12 13.06
CA VAL A 133 -1.47 15.44 14.33
C VAL A 133 -2.06 16.40 15.38
N ASP A 134 -1.53 17.63 15.47
CA ASP A 134 -2.06 18.65 16.40
C ASP A 134 -3.54 18.98 16.09
N ARG A 135 -3.90 19.08 14.81
CA ARG A 135 -5.28 19.30 14.36
C ARG A 135 -6.22 18.15 14.73
N LEU A 136 -5.72 16.92 14.67
CA LEU A 136 -6.48 15.71 14.99
C LEU A 136 -6.59 15.45 16.50
N GLY A 137 -5.79 16.15 17.32
CA GLY A 137 -5.70 15.93 18.75
C GLY A 137 -4.88 14.70 19.15
N GLY A 138 -4.12 14.12 18.21
CA GLY A 138 -3.27 12.95 18.38
C GLY A 138 -3.23 12.06 17.15
N ALA A 139 -2.33 11.08 17.14
CA ALA A 139 -2.28 9.99 16.16
C ALA A 139 -2.07 8.67 16.90
N ASP A 140 -2.96 7.73 16.71
CA ASP A 140 -2.85 6.40 17.33
C ASP A 140 -1.85 5.53 16.56
N LEU A 141 -1.79 5.72 15.24
CA LEU A 141 -0.79 5.09 14.38
C LEU A 141 -0.56 5.92 13.11
N VAL A 142 0.70 6.06 12.72
CA VAL A 142 1.11 6.64 11.43
C VAL A 142 1.69 5.53 10.56
N LEU A 143 1.00 5.16 9.49
CA LEU A 143 1.60 4.29 8.48
C LEU A 143 2.50 5.11 7.57
N ILE A 144 3.77 4.72 7.49
CA ILE A 144 4.76 5.27 6.58
C ILE A 144 4.90 4.29 5.40
N GLY A 145 4.05 4.50 4.41
CA GLY A 145 4.01 3.72 3.17
C GLY A 145 4.98 4.25 2.11
N PRO A 146 5.14 3.51 0.99
CA PRO A 146 6.07 3.89 -0.08
C PRO A 146 5.68 5.24 -0.70
N ASN A 147 6.65 6.14 -0.70
CA ASN A 147 6.52 7.52 -1.15
C ASN A 147 7.88 8.04 -1.64
N ASP A 148 8.04 9.35 -1.77
CA ASP A 148 9.36 9.98 -1.92
C ASP A 148 10.27 9.56 -0.76
N PRO A 149 11.47 8.99 -1.03
CA PRO A 149 12.35 8.49 0.03
C PRO A 149 12.70 9.51 1.11
N ALA A 150 12.93 10.77 0.72
CA ALA A 150 13.24 11.83 1.69
C ALA A 150 12.00 12.18 2.55
N GLY A 151 10.79 12.09 1.98
CA GLY A 151 9.53 12.23 2.71
C GLY A 151 9.32 11.10 3.72
N MET A 152 9.57 9.86 3.32
CA MET A 152 9.48 8.70 4.20
C MET A 152 10.43 8.85 5.41
N LEU A 153 11.70 9.17 5.18
CA LEU A 153 12.69 9.39 6.23
C LEU A 153 12.30 10.55 7.15
N ARG A 154 11.80 11.66 6.59
CA ARG A 154 11.32 12.79 7.37
C ARG A 154 10.19 12.38 8.30
N HIS A 155 9.15 11.74 7.77
CA HIS A 155 7.99 11.31 8.56
C HIS A 155 8.38 10.31 9.65
N THR A 156 9.31 9.40 9.36
CA THR A 156 9.84 8.46 10.36
C THR A 156 10.56 9.19 11.51
N ARG A 157 11.41 10.20 11.18
CA ARG A 157 12.07 11.02 12.20
C ARG A 157 11.05 11.78 13.05
N GLU A 158 10.07 12.43 12.43
CA GLU A 158 9.03 13.14 13.16
C GLU A 158 8.25 12.20 14.10
N CYS A 159 7.90 11.00 13.66
CA CYS A 159 7.21 10.02 14.51
C CYS A 159 8.07 9.65 15.72
N ARG A 160 9.37 9.40 15.54
CA ARG A 160 10.27 9.08 16.67
C ARG A 160 10.48 10.25 17.60
N ASP A 161 10.78 11.43 17.04
CA ASP A 161 11.10 12.62 17.85
C ASP A 161 9.91 13.12 18.67
N LEU A 162 8.69 12.92 18.15
CA LEU A 162 7.45 13.37 18.79
C LEU A 162 6.68 12.24 19.50
N GLY A 163 7.21 11.00 19.44
CA GLY A 163 6.61 9.85 20.12
C GLY A 163 5.32 9.35 19.50
N TYR A 164 5.11 9.56 18.18
CA TYR A 164 3.96 9.00 17.48
C TYR A 164 4.23 7.53 17.13
N PRO A 165 3.34 6.58 17.50
CA PRO A 165 3.45 5.21 17.05
C PRO A 165 3.42 5.15 15.53
N PHE A 166 4.32 4.39 14.91
CA PHE A 166 4.33 4.27 13.45
C PHE A 166 4.51 2.83 12.96
N ALA A 167 3.97 2.57 11.78
CA ALA A 167 4.16 1.35 11.02
C ALA A 167 5.05 1.66 9.82
N ALA A 168 6.12 0.91 9.63
CA ALA A 168 7.01 1.02 8.49
C ALA A 168 6.57 0.06 7.37
N ASP A 169 6.32 0.62 6.19
CA ASP A 169 6.05 -0.14 4.96
C ASP A 169 6.94 0.38 3.83
N PRO A 170 8.24 0.01 3.81
CA PRO A 170 9.17 0.50 2.81
C PRO A 170 8.86 0.00 1.38
N SER A 171 8.27 -1.20 1.24
CA SER A 171 7.79 -1.78 -0.02
C SER A 171 8.84 -1.65 -1.15
N GLN A 172 8.43 -1.23 -2.36
CA GLN A 172 9.33 -1.09 -3.51
C GLN A 172 10.46 -0.06 -3.33
N GLN A 173 10.38 0.85 -2.36
CA GLN A 173 11.44 1.83 -2.09
C GLN A 173 12.71 1.18 -1.52
N LEU A 174 12.62 -0.04 -0.99
CA LEU A 174 13.79 -0.84 -0.60
C LEU A 174 14.80 -1.01 -1.75
N ALA A 175 14.35 -0.98 -3.01
CA ALA A 175 15.23 -1.10 -4.16
C ALA A 175 16.14 0.14 -4.32
N SER A 176 15.63 1.33 -4.01
CA SER A 176 16.31 2.62 -4.19
C SER A 176 17.05 3.15 -2.96
N LEU A 177 16.69 2.68 -1.77
CA LEU A 177 17.26 3.11 -0.49
C LEU A 177 18.57 2.36 -0.18
N GLU A 178 19.49 3.02 0.50
CA GLU A 178 20.70 2.41 1.05
C GLU A 178 20.42 1.77 2.42
N GLY A 179 21.34 0.91 2.89
CA GLY A 179 21.13 0.13 4.11
C GLY A 179 20.91 0.96 5.37
N ASP A 180 21.61 2.08 5.52
CA ASP A 180 21.44 3.01 6.63
C ASP A 180 20.09 3.73 6.59
N GLN A 181 19.62 4.07 5.41
CA GLN A 181 18.28 4.67 5.22
C GLN A 181 17.17 3.66 5.53
N ILE A 182 17.33 2.40 5.12
CA ILE A 182 16.41 1.32 5.46
C ILE A 182 16.37 1.10 6.97
N ALA A 183 17.54 1.05 7.61
CA ALA A 183 17.67 0.93 9.05
C ALA A 183 16.93 2.08 9.75
N GLU A 184 17.08 3.30 9.27
CA GLU A 184 16.38 4.46 9.79
C GLU A 184 14.85 4.37 9.65
N LEU A 185 14.33 3.83 8.56
CA LEU A 185 12.88 3.64 8.36
C LEU A 185 12.28 2.59 9.30
N VAL A 186 13.06 1.56 9.64
CA VAL A 186 12.57 0.39 10.37
C VAL A 186 12.72 0.51 11.88
N GLU A 187 13.83 1.10 12.35
CA GLU A 187 14.17 1.20 13.76
C GLU A 187 13.07 1.85 14.59
N GLY A 188 12.55 1.14 15.59
CA GLY A 188 11.50 1.64 16.50
C GLY A 188 10.08 1.59 15.93
N ALA A 189 9.86 1.00 14.75
CA ALA A 189 8.52 0.83 14.21
C ALA A 189 7.67 -0.09 15.11
N ALA A 190 6.42 0.30 15.39
CA ALA A 190 5.48 -0.56 16.08
C ALA A 190 5.11 -1.79 15.21
N TYR A 191 5.02 -1.60 13.90
CA TYR A 191 4.80 -2.65 12.91
C TYR A 191 5.74 -2.47 11.72
N LEU A 192 6.28 -3.58 11.21
CA LEU A 192 7.01 -3.62 9.96
C LEU A 192 6.29 -4.52 8.97
N PHE A 193 5.88 -3.98 7.84
CA PHE A 193 5.31 -4.74 6.72
C PHE A 193 6.36 -5.03 5.66
N THR A 194 6.46 -6.29 5.25
CA THR A 194 7.29 -6.73 4.12
C THR A 194 6.61 -7.91 3.41
N ASN A 195 6.97 -8.14 2.16
CA ASN A 195 6.81 -9.46 1.57
C ASN A 195 8.15 -10.23 1.64
N THR A 196 8.17 -11.49 1.20
CA THR A 196 9.38 -12.33 1.25
C THR A 196 10.55 -11.72 0.46
N TYR A 197 10.29 -11.09 -0.68
CA TYR A 197 11.34 -10.46 -1.50
C TYR A 197 11.87 -9.20 -0.82
N GLU A 198 10.98 -8.36 -0.33
CA GLU A 198 11.30 -7.14 0.41
C GLU A 198 12.11 -7.44 1.68
N ARG A 199 11.73 -8.50 2.42
CA ARG A 199 12.48 -8.96 3.59
C ARG A 199 13.93 -9.33 3.21
N GLY A 200 14.11 -10.16 2.21
CA GLY A 200 15.45 -10.54 1.76
C GLY A 200 16.28 -9.36 1.22
N LEU A 201 15.62 -8.34 0.66
CA LEU A 201 16.30 -7.11 0.21
C LEU A 201 16.71 -6.24 1.40
N LEU A 202 15.85 -6.10 2.40
CA LEU A 202 16.13 -5.40 3.66
C LEU A 202 17.34 -6.03 4.36
N GLU A 203 17.31 -7.34 4.61
CA GLU A 203 18.40 -8.08 5.26
C GLU A 203 19.72 -7.92 4.51
N ARG A 204 19.70 -8.05 3.19
CA ARG A 204 20.91 -7.90 2.35
C ARG A 204 21.52 -6.51 2.44
N LYS A 205 20.69 -5.46 2.45
CA LYS A 205 21.16 -4.08 2.44
C LYS A 205 21.59 -3.58 3.81
N THR A 206 20.89 -4.02 4.87
CA THR A 206 21.23 -3.63 6.25
C THR A 206 22.27 -4.54 6.89
N GLY A 207 22.42 -5.76 6.39
CA GLY A 207 23.23 -6.80 7.04
C GLY A 207 22.55 -7.43 8.27
N TRP A 208 21.28 -7.13 8.52
CA TRP A 208 20.51 -7.68 9.64
C TRP A 208 20.02 -9.09 9.36
N SER A 209 20.00 -9.94 10.40
CA SER A 209 19.29 -11.21 10.40
C SER A 209 17.79 -11.00 10.71
N ASP A 210 16.97 -12.04 10.59
CA ASP A 210 15.56 -12.01 11.01
C ASP A 210 15.43 -11.67 12.51
N GLU A 211 16.30 -12.19 13.36
CA GLU A 211 16.35 -11.86 14.79
C GLU A 211 16.69 -10.38 15.00
N ASP A 212 17.68 -9.86 14.28
CA ASP A 212 18.03 -8.44 14.34
C ASP A 212 16.87 -7.53 13.97
N VAL A 213 16.07 -7.91 12.98
CA VAL A 213 14.88 -7.15 12.59
C VAL A 213 13.85 -7.18 13.70
N LEU A 214 13.58 -8.37 14.28
CA LEU A 214 12.61 -8.53 15.37
C LEU A 214 12.97 -7.73 16.62
N GLU A 215 14.24 -7.62 16.95
CA GLU A 215 14.70 -6.82 18.10
C GLU A 215 14.46 -5.31 17.92
N ARG A 216 14.26 -4.85 16.68
CA ARG A 216 14.12 -3.43 16.31
C ARG A 216 12.70 -2.97 16.10
N VAL A 217 11.75 -3.89 16.01
CA VAL A 217 10.33 -3.57 15.73
C VAL A 217 9.41 -4.22 16.77
N GLY A 218 8.24 -3.63 16.97
CA GLY A 218 7.25 -4.22 17.87
C GLY A 218 6.63 -5.50 17.29
N VAL A 219 6.29 -5.47 16.00
CA VAL A 219 5.66 -6.59 15.28
C VAL A 219 6.21 -6.66 13.86
N SER A 220 6.65 -7.83 13.45
CA SER A 220 7.02 -8.12 12.07
C SER A 220 5.88 -8.83 11.35
N VAL A 221 5.37 -8.25 10.27
CA VAL A 221 4.29 -8.79 9.43
C VAL A 221 4.85 -9.08 8.05
N MET A 222 4.96 -10.37 7.70
CA MET A 222 5.55 -10.79 6.42
C MET A 222 4.55 -11.57 5.58
N THR A 223 4.14 -10.98 4.44
CA THR A 223 3.27 -11.63 3.46
C THR A 223 4.08 -12.57 2.54
N ARG A 224 3.47 -13.70 2.16
CA ARG A 224 4.09 -14.77 1.36
C ARG A 224 3.21 -15.19 0.18
N GLY A 225 2.43 -14.26 -0.35
CA GLY A 225 1.48 -14.52 -1.44
C GLY A 225 0.47 -15.60 -1.06
N ALA A 226 0.26 -16.59 -1.93
CA ALA A 226 -0.67 -17.69 -1.67
C ALA A 226 -0.32 -18.55 -0.43
N LYS A 227 0.89 -18.41 0.12
CA LYS A 227 1.28 -19.07 1.37
C LYS A 227 0.81 -18.33 2.63
N GLY A 228 0.14 -17.20 2.43
CA GLY A 228 -0.44 -16.38 3.50
C GLY A 228 0.53 -15.41 4.13
N VAL A 229 0.46 -15.24 5.44
CA VAL A 229 1.20 -14.26 6.21
C VAL A 229 1.74 -14.87 7.49
N THR A 230 2.88 -14.36 7.95
CA THR A 230 3.39 -14.59 9.31
C THR A 230 3.40 -13.26 10.05
N VAL A 231 2.94 -13.29 11.30
CA VAL A 231 3.03 -12.19 12.26
C VAL A 231 3.87 -12.66 13.44
N GLN A 232 4.87 -11.89 13.81
CA GLN A 232 5.80 -12.26 14.85
C GLN A 232 6.11 -11.09 15.77
N ARG A 233 6.01 -11.34 17.09
CA ARG A 233 6.45 -10.43 18.14
C ARG A 233 7.71 -10.98 18.81
N PRO A 234 8.60 -10.13 19.33
CA PRO A 234 9.76 -10.58 20.08
C PRO A 234 9.34 -11.48 21.26
N GLY A 235 9.90 -12.68 21.32
CA GLY A 235 9.64 -13.62 22.42
C GLY A 235 8.29 -14.35 22.40
N GLU A 236 7.46 -14.12 21.38
CA GLU A 236 6.16 -14.77 21.24
C GLU A 236 6.17 -15.83 20.11
N PRO A 237 5.26 -16.82 20.15
CA PRO A 237 5.09 -17.76 19.05
C PRO A 237 4.67 -17.05 17.75
N VAL A 238 5.16 -17.55 16.62
CA VAL A 238 4.78 -17.04 15.30
C VAL A 238 3.31 -17.37 15.01
N VAL A 239 2.53 -16.35 14.69
CA VAL A 239 1.18 -16.50 14.14
C VAL A 239 1.28 -16.67 12.63
N SER A 240 0.59 -17.67 12.07
CA SER A 240 0.54 -17.93 10.63
C SER A 240 -0.91 -18.04 10.18
N VAL A 241 -1.27 -17.23 9.16
CA VAL A 241 -2.62 -17.23 8.59
C VAL A 241 -2.55 -17.53 7.10
N THR A 242 -3.41 -18.43 6.64
CA THR A 242 -3.58 -18.75 5.21
C THR A 242 -4.72 -17.88 4.65
N PRO A 243 -4.59 -17.29 3.45
CA PRO A 243 -5.67 -16.52 2.85
C PRO A 243 -6.83 -17.43 2.47
N PRO A 244 -8.06 -16.90 2.40
CA PRO A 244 -9.20 -17.60 1.81
C PRO A 244 -8.91 -17.99 0.36
N GLN A 245 -9.61 -19.01 -0.13
CA GLN A 245 -9.56 -19.36 -1.55
C GLN A 245 -10.17 -18.23 -2.38
N GLU A 246 -9.41 -17.70 -3.32
CA GLU A 246 -9.91 -16.74 -4.30
C GLU A 246 -10.87 -17.39 -5.31
N LEU A 247 -11.93 -16.68 -5.68
CA LEU A 247 -12.89 -17.09 -6.74
C LEU A 247 -12.32 -16.86 -8.14
N ALA A 248 -11.43 -15.88 -8.28
CA ALA A 248 -10.74 -15.54 -9.52
C ALA A 248 -9.40 -14.89 -9.21
N LYS A 249 -8.48 -14.90 -10.18
CA LYS A 249 -7.25 -14.11 -10.17
C LYS A 249 -7.31 -13.12 -11.31
N ALA A 250 -7.87 -11.94 -11.04
CA ALA A 250 -8.04 -10.91 -12.06
C ALA A 250 -6.81 -9.98 -12.14
N ASP A 251 -6.39 -9.41 -11.01
CA ASP A 251 -5.28 -8.46 -10.97
C ASP A 251 -4.55 -8.54 -9.61
N PRO A 252 -3.23 -8.79 -9.56
CA PRO A 252 -2.47 -8.82 -8.32
C PRO A 252 -2.13 -7.42 -7.78
N THR A 253 -2.42 -6.35 -8.52
CA THR A 253 -2.09 -4.98 -8.13
C THR A 253 -2.92 -4.55 -6.92
N GLY A 254 -2.28 -3.95 -5.91
CA GLY A 254 -2.95 -3.46 -4.71
C GLY A 254 -3.31 -4.54 -3.67
N VAL A 255 -3.07 -5.82 -3.94
CA VAL A 255 -3.32 -6.93 -2.98
C VAL A 255 -2.54 -6.74 -1.68
N GLY A 256 -1.29 -6.28 -1.78
CA GLY A 256 -0.47 -5.94 -0.62
C GLY A 256 -1.02 -4.75 0.18
N ASP A 257 -1.52 -3.73 -0.51
CA ASP A 257 -2.12 -2.55 0.11
C ASP A 257 -3.42 -2.91 0.85
N ALA A 258 -4.25 -3.75 0.22
CA ALA A 258 -5.47 -4.27 0.83
C ALA A 258 -5.17 -5.12 2.08
N PHE A 259 -4.14 -5.96 2.04
CA PHE A 259 -3.70 -6.70 3.22
C PHE A 259 -3.34 -5.76 4.37
N ARG A 260 -2.53 -4.72 4.10
CA ARG A 260 -2.12 -3.74 5.11
C ARG A 260 -3.34 -3.02 5.71
N ALA A 261 -4.28 -2.61 4.87
CA ALA A 261 -5.51 -1.96 5.33
C ALA A 261 -6.34 -2.86 6.25
N GLY A 262 -6.59 -4.11 5.87
CA GLY A 262 -7.33 -5.05 6.71
C GLY A 262 -6.62 -5.37 8.03
N PHE A 263 -5.29 -5.53 7.99
CA PHE A 263 -4.48 -5.73 9.19
C PHE A 263 -4.56 -4.52 10.13
N LEU A 264 -4.37 -3.31 9.58
CA LEU A 264 -4.43 -2.07 10.35
C LEU A 264 -5.83 -1.78 10.91
N ALA A 265 -6.89 -2.17 10.19
CA ALA A 265 -8.25 -2.12 10.73
C ALA A 265 -8.40 -3.02 11.96
N GLY A 266 -7.85 -4.23 11.90
CA GLY A 266 -7.83 -5.13 13.06
C GLY A 266 -7.05 -4.55 14.25
N VAL A 267 -5.92 -3.92 14.00
CA VAL A 267 -5.15 -3.19 15.03
C VAL A 267 -6.00 -2.09 15.67
N GLU A 268 -6.67 -1.28 14.85
CA GLU A 268 -7.55 -0.19 15.29
C GLU A 268 -8.73 -0.69 16.14
N TRP A 269 -9.28 -1.83 15.77
CA TRP A 269 -10.38 -2.49 16.51
C TRP A 269 -9.91 -3.22 17.77
N GLY A 270 -8.60 -3.32 17.99
CA GLY A 270 -8.01 -3.97 19.16
C GLY A 270 -8.17 -5.49 19.18
N VAL A 271 -8.35 -6.12 18.01
CA VAL A 271 -8.40 -7.58 17.90
C VAL A 271 -7.01 -8.20 17.93
N SER A 272 -6.93 -9.52 18.09
CA SER A 272 -5.64 -10.24 18.11
C SER A 272 -4.89 -10.13 16.78
N ASP A 273 -3.56 -10.31 16.80
CA ASP A 273 -2.73 -10.34 15.58
C ASP A 273 -3.22 -11.37 14.56
N GLU A 274 -3.76 -12.50 15.03
CA GLU A 274 -4.35 -13.51 14.16
C GLU A 274 -5.58 -12.97 13.43
N ARG A 275 -6.49 -12.28 14.15
CA ARG A 275 -7.68 -11.67 13.55
C ARG A 275 -7.33 -10.53 12.61
N ALA A 276 -6.39 -9.69 12.99
CA ALA A 276 -5.87 -8.63 12.12
C ALA A 276 -5.30 -9.21 10.82
N ALA A 277 -4.51 -10.29 10.91
CA ALA A 277 -3.97 -10.99 9.75
C ALA A 277 -5.05 -11.65 8.88
N GLN A 278 -6.09 -12.21 9.49
CA GLN A 278 -7.24 -12.80 8.78
C GLN A 278 -8.04 -11.73 8.03
N LEU A 279 -8.28 -10.55 8.64
CA LEU A 279 -8.91 -9.41 7.98
C LEU A 279 -8.08 -8.94 6.78
N GLY A 280 -6.76 -8.82 6.96
CA GLY A 280 -5.84 -8.48 5.87
C GLY A 280 -5.89 -9.49 4.72
N CYS A 281 -5.85 -10.79 5.02
CA CYS A 281 -5.94 -11.86 4.02
C CYS A 281 -7.29 -11.86 3.30
N MET A 282 -8.40 -11.66 4.02
CA MET A 282 -9.73 -11.60 3.41
C MET A 282 -9.87 -10.43 2.45
N LEU A 283 -9.43 -9.23 2.86
CA LEU A 283 -9.51 -8.05 2.01
C LEU A 283 -8.60 -8.17 0.78
N ALA A 284 -7.38 -8.70 0.97
CA ALA A 284 -6.47 -9.01 -0.12
C ALA A 284 -7.07 -9.99 -1.13
N THR A 285 -7.87 -10.98 -0.65
CA THR A 285 -8.58 -11.92 -1.51
C THR A 285 -9.67 -11.24 -2.33
N LEU A 286 -10.40 -10.28 -1.78
CA LEU A 286 -11.40 -9.52 -2.55
C LEU A 286 -10.73 -8.66 -3.64
N VAL A 287 -9.58 -8.04 -3.34
CA VAL A 287 -8.88 -7.18 -4.30
C VAL A 287 -8.33 -7.97 -5.47
N ILE A 288 -7.72 -9.15 -5.25
CA ILE A 288 -7.18 -9.97 -6.35
C ILE A 288 -8.27 -10.47 -7.32
N GLU A 289 -9.52 -10.50 -6.88
CA GLU A 289 -10.68 -10.90 -7.69
C GLU A 289 -11.20 -9.78 -8.61
N SER A 290 -10.68 -8.56 -8.49
CA SER A 290 -11.08 -7.38 -9.26
C SER A 290 -9.93 -6.86 -10.12
N VAL A 291 -10.24 -6.20 -11.23
CA VAL A 291 -9.25 -5.45 -12.02
C VAL A 291 -9.18 -4.02 -11.47
N GLY A 292 -7.98 -3.57 -11.13
CA GLY A 292 -7.76 -2.27 -10.51
C GLY A 292 -7.81 -2.31 -8.98
N THR A 293 -7.07 -1.40 -8.35
CA THR A 293 -6.77 -1.43 -6.91
C THR A 293 -7.91 -0.96 -6.02
N GLN A 294 -8.90 -0.24 -6.59
CA GLN A 294 -10.02 0.40 -5.87
C GLN A 294 -11.39 0.13 -6.52
N GLU A 295 -11.48 -0.95 -7.30
CA GLU A 295 -12.72 -1.30 -8.05
C GLU A 295 -13.49 -2.45 -7.39
N HIS A 296 -12.92 -3.12 -6.38
CA HIS A 296 -13.62 -4.13 -5.61
C HIS A 296 -14.72 -3.50 -4.72
N LYS A 297 -15.73 -4.30 -4.40
CA LYS A 297 -16.81 -3.90 -3.49
C LYS A 297 -16.71 -4.70 -2.20
N LEU A 298 -16.75 -4.00 -1.09
CA LEU A 298 -16.87 -4.62 0.23
C LEU A 298 -18.34 -4.58 0.64
N GLU A 299 -19.07 -5.68 0.39
CA GLU A 299 -20.42 -5.86 0.88
C GLU A 299 -20.37 -6.58 2.23
N PRO A 300 -20.75 -5.94 3.34
CA PRO A 300 -20.52 -6.47 4.69
C PRO A 300 -21.06 -7.89 4.90
N GLY A 301 -22.26 -8.19 4.40
CA GLY A 301 -22.85 -9.52 4.51
C GLY A 301 -21.99 -10.60 3.84
N THR A 302 -21.67 -10.40 2.57
CA THR A 302 -20.83 -11.33 1.78
C THR A 302 -19.40 -11.44 2.37
N PHE A 303 -18.83 -10.32 2.82
CA PHE A 303 -17.53 -10.31 3.48
C PHE A 303 -17.55 -11.20 4.71
N MET A 304 -18.55 -11.04 5.59
CA MET A 304 -18.67 -11.80 6.83
C MET A 304 -18.98 -13.28 6.60
N GLU A 305 -19.79 -13.61 5.59
CA GLU A 305 -20.05 -15.00 5.18
C GLU A 305 -18.73 -15.69 4.78
N ARG A 306 -17.98 -15.09 3.84
CA ARG A 306 -16.69 -15.63 3.38
C ARG A 306 -15.64 -15.69 4.49
N PHE A 307 -15.64 -14.69 5.38
CA PHE A 307 -14.73 -14.66 6.54
C PHE A 307 -15.05 -15.82 7.50
N SER A 308 -16.34 -16.06 7.77
CA SER A 308 -16.80 -17.17 8.60
C SER A 308 -16.49 -18.54 7.99
N GLU A 309 -16.66 -18.68 6.67
CA GLU A 309 -16.31 -19.90 5.94
C GLU A 309 -14.79 -20.20 6.02
N ALA A 310 -13.96 -19.17 5.91
CA ALA A 310 -12.50 -19.33 5.90
C ALA A 310 -11.90 -19.56 7.29
N TYR A 311 -12.42 -18.86 8.31
CA TYR A 311 -11.78 -18.77 9.64
C TYR A 311 -12.66 -19.20 10.80
N GLY A 312 -13.87 -19.62 10.51
CA GLY A 312 -14.84 -20.11 11.50
C GLY A 312 -15.75 -19.04 12.09
N PRO A 313 -16.91 -19.45 12.62
CA PRO A 313 -17.94 -18.53 13.12
C PRO A 313 -17.48 -17.73 14.36
N ASP A 314 -16.65 -18.30 15.22
CA ASP A 314 -16.14 -17.59 16.40
C ASP A 314 -15.24 -16.43 15.98
N SER A 315 -14.37 -16.66 14.98
CA SER A 315 -13.52 -15.61 14.40
C SER A 315 -14.33 -14.51 13.75
N ALA A 316 -15.41 -14.86 13.05
CA ALA A 316 -16.31 -13.91 12.44
C ALA A 316 -17.07 -13.08 13.49
N ALA A 317 -17.51 -13.68 14.58
CA ALA A 317 -18.22 -12.99 15.67
C ALA A 317 -17.35 -11.88 16.32
N GLU A 318 -16.03 -12.09 16.43
CA GLU A 318 -15.11 -11.10 17.01
C GLU A 318 -15.01 -9.81 16.18
N VAL A 319 -15.26 -9.86 14.89
CA VAL A 319 -15.11 -8.71 13.98
C VAL A 319 -16.42 -8.17 13.41
N ALA A 320 -17.54 -8.90 13.62
CA ALA A 320 -18.84 -8.59 13.00
C ALA A 320 -19.37 -7.19 13.33
N ASP A 321 -19.15 -6.72 14.56
CA ASP A 321 -19.62 -5.39 15.00
C ASP A 321 -18.83 -4.23 14.36
N HIS A 322 -17.67 -4.51 13.82
CA HIS A 322 -16.76 -3.53 13.24
C HIS A 322 -16.93 -3.41 11.73
N VAL A 323 -17.23 -4.51 11.02
CA VAL A 323 -17.43 -4.51 9.56
C VAL A 323 -18.84 -3.97 9.26
N ARG A 324 -18.92 -2.64 9.14
CA ARG A 324 -20.18 -1.95 8.82
C ARG A 324 -20.01 -1.25 7.47
N GLY A 325 -20.97 -1.45 6.58
CA GLY A 325 -21.03 -0.71 5.32
C GLY A 325 -21.50 0.73 5.50
#